data_7d5d8327e11b719a814bf1a024495e80
#
_entry.id   7d5d8327e11b719a814bf1a024495e80
#
_cell.length_a   1.000
_cell.length_b   1.000
_cell.length_c   1.000
_cell.angle_alpha   90.00
_cell.angle_beta   90.00
_cell.angle_gamma   90.00
#
_symmetry.space_group_name_H-M   'P 1'
#
loop_
_entity.id
_entity.type
_entity.pdbx_description
1 polymer ?
#
loop_
_entity_poly.entity_id
_entity_poly.type
_entity_poly.pdbx_seq_one_letter_code
_entity_poly.pdbx_strand_id
1 'polypeptide(L)'
;MLQGESTGRVDGTPDLSHAIRASNLTYSKTFNQPSLIRVDNGNDIKNLVENEEKANTSELLKITAKGDNAELSIGSIAEITMSLRKELGFVSESLGKFLITGINHHINENGKYHNTFEGKISTTERLLVKNFHKPQPDMQLADVIDNNDPKGQGRIKVKFKWECLTNDVTEWLRVVTPSAGVGERGNNRGYFAIPEIDDQVMIAFEEGNIARPVVMGSVYHSSSVDSSPLIKNHLKSIITRSGHLVEFDDDPGSQGIKITDIHQNIIHIDTKGNNITITALENMTLNCKNMQINVGENMGIQVGKDQSTNVGDNQTISVGKDINTSAGNNFSLTATGDIQENSDNRTEMVSKDFLRHSETSNELASEISVFSERENMTLQSGKIVEINSAEKSKLF
;
A
#
# COMPACT_ATOMS: atom_id res chain seq x y z
N MET A 1 8.14 8.77 -23.72
CA MET A 1 8.68 8.25 -24.97
C MET A 1 9.28 9.41 -25.73
N LEU A 2 10.61 9.50 -25.80
CA LEU A 2 11.29 10.54 -26.56
C LEU A 2 11.65 9.94 -27.91
N GLN A 3 11.15 10.53 -28.99
CA GLN A 3 11.51 10.19 -30.35
C GLN A 3 12.69 11.09 -30.76
N GLY A 4 13.80 10.49 -31.15
CA GLY A 4 14.87 11.19 -31.85
C GLY A 4 14.84 10.81 -33.32
N GLU A 5 14.62 11.77 -34.18
CA GLU A 5 14.90 11.64 -35.61
C GLU A 5 16.28 12.17 -35.90
N SER A 6 17.12 11.38 -36.55
CA SER A 6 18.42 11.79 -37.02
C SER A 6 18.50 11.63 -38.54
N THR A 7 18.91 12.68 -39.18
CA THR A 7 19.31 12.69 -40.60
C THR A 7 20.81 12.84 -40.66
N GLY A 8 21.52 11.73 -40.46
CA GLY A 8 22.98 11.67 -40.50
C GLY A 8 23.51 12.02 -41.92
N ARG A 9 24.20 13.16 -42.03
CA ARG A 9 24.96 13.54 -43.20
C ARG A 9 26.46 13.43 -42.87
N VAL A 10 27.13 12.51 -43.51
CA VAL A 10 28.57 12.37 -43.33
C VAL A 10 29.27 13.09 -44.50
N ASP A 11 29.89 14.26 -44.20
CA ASP A 11 30.59 15.04 -45.20
C ASP A 11 31.90 14.36 -45.60
N GLY A 12 32.17 14.29 -46.93
CA GLY A 12 33.42 13.76 -47.47
C GLY A 12 33.42 12.26 -47.79
N THR A 13 32.28 11.61 -47.77
CA THR A 13 32.11 10.18 -48.13
C THR A 13 31.59 9.99 -49.53
N PRO A 14 31.82 8.82 -50.16
CA PRO A 14 31.15 8.42 -51.40
C PRO A 14 29.63 8.62 -51.28
N ASP A 15 28.99 8.90 -52.42
CA ASP A 15 27.55 9.20 -52.45
C ASP A 15 26.71 8.04 -51.89
N LEU A 16 26.29 8.20 -50.64
CA LEU A 16 25.40 7.27 -49.93
C LEU A 16 23.92 7.56 -50.19
N SER A 17 23.58 8.53 -51.05
CA SER A 17 22.21 8.97 -51.29
C SER A 17 21.28 7.81 -51.70
N HIS A 18 21.79 6.87 -52.46
CA HIS A 18 21.03 5.67 -52.85
C HIS A 18 20.76 4.74 -51.69
N ALA A 19 21.71 4.52 -50.80
CA ALA A 19 21.56 3.66 -49.64
C ALA A 19 20.59 4.29 -48.61
N ILE A 20 20.69 5.59 -48.36
CA ILE A 20 19.80 6.37 -47.51
C ILE A 20 18.37 6.36 -48.07
N ARG A 21 18.22 6.58 -49.38
CA ARG A 21 16.92 6.53 -50.04
C ARG A 21 16.29 5.15 -49.98
N ALA A 22 17.04 4.09 -50.19
CA ALA A 22 16.57 2.72 -50.05
C ALA A 22 16.15 2.38 -48.62
N SER A 23 16.94 2.82 -47.62
CA SER A 23 16.64 2.66 -46.22
C SER A 23 15.32 3.38 -45.84
N ASN A 24 15.15 4.63 -46.26
CA ASN A 24 13.93 5.39 -45.98
C ASN A 24 12.70 4.82 -46.67
N LEU A 25 12.83 4.20 -47.81
CA LEU A 25 11.73 3.49 -48.49
C LEU A 25 11.37 2.18 -47.81
N THR A 26 12.35 1.47 -47.24
CA THR A 26 12.16 0.16 -46.60
C THR A 26 11.66 0.31 -45.16
N TYR A 27 12.14 1.30 -44.44
CA TYR A 27 11.90 1.52 -43.01
C TYR A 27 11.17 2.85 -42.78
N SER A 28 9.98 2.98 -43.39
CA SER A 28 9.15 4.20 -43.27
C SER A 28 8.45 4.36 -41.93
N LYS A 29 8.49 3.37 -41.04
CA LYS A 29 7.86 3.41 -39.72
C LYS A 29 8.90 3.37 -38.61
N THR A 30 8.76 4.27 -37.62
CA THR A 30 9.51 4.19 -36.38
C THR A 30 9.14 2.91 -35.62
N PHE A 31 10.11 2.18 -35.14
CA PHE A 31 9.91 1.05 -34.24
C PHE A 31 10.55 1.35 -32.87
N ASN A 32 9.94 0.82 -31.84
CA ASN A 32 10.45 0.99 -30.48
C ASN A 32 11.42 -0.15 -30.18
N GLN A 33 12.64 0.20 -29.83
CA GLN A 33 13.63 -0.75 -29.36
C GLN A 33 13.88 -0.50 -27.87
N PRO A 34 13.69 -1.50 -26.98
CA PRO A 34 14.01 -1.33 -25.58
C PRO A 34 15.52 -1.14 -25.41
N SER A 35 15.91 -0.11 -24.66
CA SER A 35 17.30 0.13 -24.28
C SER A 35 17.59 -0.49 -22.93
N LEU A 36 18.75 -1.13 -22.78
CA LEU A 36 19.23 -1.68 -21.51
C LEU A 36 20.05 -0.67 -20.69
N ILE A 37 20.17 0.55 -21.16
CA ILE A 37 20.96 1.59 -20.48
C ILE A 37 20.03 2.40 -19.58
N ARG A 38 20.47 2.65 -18.35
CA ARG A 38 19.82 3.62 -17.48
C ARG A 38 19.97 5.01 -18.09
N VAL A 39 18.88 5.70 -18.20
CA VAL A 39 18.80 7.06 -18.73
C VAL A 39 18.23 7.95 -17.64
N ASP A 40 19.02 8.88 -17.17
CA ASP A 40 18.61 9.79 -16.08
C ASP A 40 18.00 11.10 -16.61
N ASN A 41 18.32 11.47 -17.85
CA ASN A 41 17.82 12.70 -18.45
C ASN A 41 17.71 12.61 -19.99
N GLY A 42 17.10 13.64 -20.61
CA GLY A 42 16.91 13.69 -22.05
C GLY A 42 18.21 13.76 -22.89
N ASN A 43 19.29 14.29 -22.30
CA ASN A 43 20.58 14.36 -22.99
C ASN A 43 21.22 12.96 -23.10
N ASP A 44 21.05 12.11 -22.10
CA ASP A 44 21.56 10.75 -22.13
C ASP A 44 20.86 9.93 -23.23
N ILE A 45 19.56 10.12 -23.41
CA ILE A 45 18.81 9.51 -24.51
C ILE A 45 19.34 9.98 -25.85
N LYS A 46 19.56 11.27 -26.02
CA LYS A 46 20.08 11.86 -27.23
C LYS A 46 21.47 11.31 -27.56
N ASN A 47 22.38 11.31 -26.60
CA ASN A 47 23.72 10.76 -26.76
C ASN A 47 23.71 9.27 -27.10
N LEU A 48 22.81 8.49 -26.48
CA LEU A 48 22.66 7.09 -26.79
C LEU A 48 22.22 6.87 -28.24
N VAL A 49 21.14 7.54 -28.66
CA VAL A 49 20.62 7.44 -30.03
C VAL A 49 21.66 7.86 -31.04
N GLU A 50 22.37 8.98 -30.82
CA GLU A 50 23.45 9.45 -31.71
C GLU A 50 24.60 8.44 -31.80
N ASN A 51 25.01 7.84 -30.68
CA ASN A 51 26.09 6.83 -30.69
C ASN A 51 25.67 5.55 -31.39
N GLU A 52 24.44 5.07 -31.19
CA GLU A 52 23.91 3.89 -31.92
C GLU A 52 23.80 4.17 -33.43
N GLU A 53 23.35 5.35 -33.79
CA GLU A 53 23.26 5.76 -35.17
C GLU A 53 24.65 5.81 -35.85
N LYS A 54 25.65 6.47 -35.21
CA LYS A 54 27.03 6.48 -35.69
C LYS A 54 27.60 5.10 -35.86
N ALA A 55 27.32 4.19 -34.91
CA ALA A 55 27.75 2.80 -34.99
C ALA A 55 27.09 2.04 -36.16
N ASN A 56 25.78 2.19 -36.34
CA ASN A 56 25.03 1.55 -37.43
C ASN A 56 25.43 2.14 -38.78
N THR A 57 25.66 3.44 -38.88
CA THR A 57 26.13 4.10 -40.12
C THR A 57 27.46 3.58 -40.56
N SER A 58 28.34 3.17 -39.64
CA SER A 58 29.64 2.56 -39.96
C SER A 58 29.53 1.26 -40.76
N GLU A 59 28.37 0.57 -40.74
CA GLU A 59 28.13 -0.67 -41.46
C GLU A 59 27.57 -0.44 -42.87
N LEU A 60 27.14 0.76 -43.23
CA LEU A 60 26.51 1.06 -44.51
C LEU A 60 27.51 0.97 -45.66
N LEU A 61 28.76 1.34 -45.44
CA LEU A 61 29.81 1.22 -46.43
C LEU A 61 31.07 0.58 -45.83
N LYS A 62 31.39 -0.58 -46.30
CA LYS A 62 32.62 -1.30 -45.98
C LYS A 62 33.34 -1.74 -47.24
N ILE A 63 34.63 -1.80 -47.14
CA ILE A 63 35.49 -2.36 -48.20
C ILE A 63 36.18 -3.60 -47.70
N THR A 64 36.29 -4.59 -48.61
CA THR A 64 37.17 -5.73 -48.42
C THR A 64 38.07 -5.79 -49.64
N ALA A 65 39.37 -5.75 -49.42
CA ALA A 65 40.34 -5.74 -50.53
C ALA A 65 41.57 -6.58 -50.20
N LYS A 66 42.33 -6.88 -51.25
CA LYS A 66 43.64 -7.52 -51.14
C LYS A 66 44.70 -6.53 -51.55
N GLY A 67 45.83 -6.56 -50.87
CA GLY A 67 46.98 -5.70 -51.12
C GLY A 67 48.28 -6.40 -50.89
N ASP A 68 49.34 -5.70 -51.18
CA ASP A 68 50.75 -6.14 -51.03
C ASP A 68 51.58 -5.21 -50.15
N ASN A 69 50.92 -4.17 -49.57
CA ASN A 69 51.61 -3.25 -48.68
C ASN A 69 51.67 -3.84 -47.24
N ALA A 70 52.90 -4.20 -46.84
CA ALA A 70 53.16 -4.82 -45.53
C ALA A 70 53.08 -3.80 -44.35
N GLU A 71 53.07 -2.50 -44.59
CA GLU A 71 52.98 -1.48 -43.57
C GLU A 71 51.52 -1.15 -43.17
N LEU A 72 50.53 -1.69 -43.88
CA LEU A 72 49.14 -1.48 -43.56
C LEU A 72 48.80 -2.17 -42.26
N SER A 73 48.19 -1.47 -41.33
CA SER A 73 47.84 -1.97 -40.01
C SER A 73 46.43 -1.53 -39.60
N ILE A 74 45.87 -2.23 -38.59
CA ILE A 74 44.59 -1.81 -37.98
C ILE A 74 44.72 -0.39 -37.42
N GLY A 75 43.72 0.47 -37.72
CA GLY A 75 43.72 1.88 -37.34
C GLY A 75 44.36 2.80 -38.39
N SER A 76 45.05 2.27 -39.43
CA SER A 76 45.55 3.08 -40.54
C SER A 76 44.39 3.59 -41.40
N ILE A 77 44.57 4.79 -41.96
CA ILE A 77 43.67 5.33 -42.98
C ILE A 77 44.35 5.15 -44.36
N ALA A 78 43.71 4.36 -45.22
CA ALA A 78 44.16 4.10 -46.58
C ALA A 78 43.23 4.77 -47.60
N GLU A 79 43.79 5.46 -48.58
CA GLU A 79 43.08 5.93 -49.74
C GLU A 79 43.02 4.82 -50.77
N ILE A 80 41.82 4.43 -51.20
CA ILE A 80 41.61 3.33 -52.15
C ILE A 80 41.28 3.93 -53.50
N THR A 81 42.10 3.61 -54.50
CA THR A 81 41.90 3.98 -55.89
C THR A 81 41.55 2.79 -56.74
N MET A 82 40.64 2.95 -57.66
CA MET A 82 40.22 1.90 -58.60
C MET A 82 40.53 2.35 -60.03
N SER A 83 41.14 1.42 -60.80
CA SER A 83 41.37 1.67 -62.24
C SER A 83 40.15 1.18 -63.04
N LEU A 84 39.44 2.14 -63.62
CA LEU A 84 38.31 1.85 -64.49
C LEU A 84 38.69 1.91 -65.94
N ARG A 85 38.29 0.92 -66.74
CA ARG A 85 38.50 0.93 -68.21
C ARG A 85 37.43 1.81 -68.84
N LYS A 86 37.81 2.90 -69.48
CA LYS A 86 36.98 3.74 -70.35
C LYS A 86 37.46 3.51 -71.81
N GLU A 87 36.63 3.95 -72.76
CA GLU A 87 36.81 3.65 -74.23
C GLU A 87 38.19 3.96 -74.81
N LEU A 88 38.96 4.81 -74.17
CA LEU A 88 40.29 5.27 -74.62
C LEU A 88 41.42 4.99 -73.64
N GLY A 89 41.23 4.11 -72.63
CA GLY A 89 42.27 3.77 -71.67
C GLY A 89 41.77 3.48 -70.24
N PHE A 90 42.73 3.36 -69.33
CA PHE A 90 42.41 3.18 -67.91
C PHE A 90 42.41 4.60 -67.18
N VAL A 91 41.37 4.85 -66.45
CA VAL A 91 41.27 6.06 -65.57
C VAL A 91 41.27 5.57 -64.14
N SER A 92 42.13 6.17 -63.33
CA SER A 92 42.15 5.93 -61.89
C SER A 92 41.16 6.85 -61.18
N GLU A 93 40.20 6.28 -60.49
CA GLU A 93 39.23 7.02 -59.68
C GLU A 93 39.43 6.67 -58.19
N SER A 94 39.41 7.66 -57.32
CA SER A 94 39.45 7.45 -55.87
C SER A 94 38.10 7.01 -55.36
N LEU A 95 38.07 5.86 -54.63
CA LEU A 95 36.90 5.41 -53.91
C LEU A 95 36.75 6.05 -52.53
N GLY A 96 37.71 6.87 -52.12
CA GLY A 96 37.76 7.56 -50.86
C GLY A 96 38.72 6.97 -49.83
N LYS A 97 38.70 7.52 -48.66
CA LYS A 97 39.57 7.14 -47.52
C LYS A 97 38.83 6.19 -46.58
N PHE A 98 39.50 5.09 -46.20
CA PHE A 98 38.95 4.05 -45.33
C PHE A 98 39.84 3.83 -44.11
N LEU A 99 39.24 3.71 -42.95
CA LEU A 99 39.85 3.25 -41.71
C LEU A 99 39.94 1.72 -41.74
N ILE A 100 41.12 1.17 -41.63
CA ILE A 100 41.32 -0.27 -41.60
C ILE A 100 40.90 -0.84 -40.26
N THR A 101 39.91 -1.72 -40.28
CA THR A 101 39.34 -2.34 -39.08
C THR A 101 39.70 -3.79 -38.87
N GLY A 102 40.21 -4.44 -39.93
CA GLY A 102 40.71 -5.81 -39.88
C GLY A 102 41.74 -6.02 -40.97
N ILE A 103 42.79 -6.80 -40.70
CA ILE A 103 43.81 -7.18 -41.68
C ILE A 103 44.36 -8.57 -41.36
N ASN A 104 44.57 -9.36 -42.42
CA ASN A 104 45.27 -10.64 -42.37
C ASN A 104 46.48 -10.56 -43.28
N HIS A 105 47.67 -10.76 -42.73
CA HIS A 105 48.93 -10.81 -43.47
C HIS A 105 49.27 -12.28 -43.81
N HIS A 106 49.58 -12.53 -45.07
CA HIS A 106 49.95 -13.85 -45.57
C HIS A 106 51.30 -13.80 -46.27
N ILE A 107 52.16 -14.70 -45.89
CA ILE A 107 53.42 -14.98 -46.61
C ILE A 107 53.35 -16.43 -47.10
N ASN A 108 53.44 -16.66 -48.40
CA ASN A 108 53.40 -18.00 -48.94
C ASN A 108 54.78 -18.65 -48.86
N GLU A 109 54.82 -19.96 -49.19
CA GLU A 109 56.07 -20.80 -49.17
C GLU A 109 57.16 -20.23 -50.07
N ASN A 110 56.86 -19.48 -51.11
CA ASN A 110 57.79 -18.81 -52.02
C ASN A 110 58.22 -17.42 -51.57
N GLY A 111 57.89 -17.02 -50.30
CA GLY A 111 58.24 -15.73 -49.75
C GLY A 111 57.42 -14.53 -50.32
N LYS A 112 56.39 -14.81 -51.11
CA LYS A 112 55.50 -13.71 -51.57
C LYS A 112 54.48 -13.30 -50.48
N TYR A 113 54.53 -12.02 -50.24
CA TYR A 113 53.63 -11.39 -49.30
C TYR A 113 52.33 -10.94 -49.99
N HIS A 114 51.16 -11.06 -49.29
CA HIS A 114 49.95 -10.40 -49.61
C HIS A 114 49.12 -10.21 -48.30
N ASN A 115 48.25 -9.26 -48.29
CA ASN A 115 47.30 -9.07 -47.21
C ASN A 115 45.85 -9.03 -47.73
N THR A 116 44.94 -9.33 -46.83
CA THR A 116 43.51 -9.11 -47.03
C THR A 116 43.04 -8.22 -45.89
N PHE A 117 42.39 -7.12 -46.20
CA PHE A 117 41.96 -6.17 -45.22
C PHE A 117 40.49 -5.76 -45.38
N GLU A 118 39.91 -5.34 -44.27
CA GLU A 118 38.58 -4.75 -44.19
C GLU A 118 38.72 -3.32 -43.71
N GLY A 119 37.93 -2.42 -44.32
CA GLY A 119 37.91 -1.02 -43.95
C GLY A 119 36.51 -0.45 -43.86
N LYS A 120 36.35 0.53 -43.03
CA LYS A 120 35.17 1.37 -42.87
C LYS A 120 35.49 2.79 -43.38
N ILE A 121 34.47 3.62 -43.58
CA ILE A 121 34.70 5.01 -43.97
C ILE A 121 35.63 5.69 -42.94
N SER A 122 36.61 6.48 -43.41
CA SER A 122 37.59 7.11 -42.54
C SER A 122 37.01 8.08 -41.49
N THR A 123 35.79 8.58 -41.71
CA THR A 123 35.03 9.43 -40.77
C THR A 123 34.25 8.68 -39.73
N THR A 124 34.40 7.34 -39.67
CA THR A 124 33.72 6.51 -38.67
C THR A 124 34.18 6.87 -37.26
N GLU A 125 33.27 7.41 -36.44
CA GLU A 125 33.54 7.77 -35.04
C GLU A 125 33.27 6.61 -34.08
N ARG A 126 32.36 5.71 -34.43
CA ARG A 126 31.94 4.57 -33.61
C ARG A 126 31.86 3.31 -34.47
N LEU A 127 32.37 2.21 -33.94
CA LEU A 127 32.24 0.89 -34.56
C LEU A 127 31.11 0.10 -33.90
N LEU A 128 30.37 -0.66 -34.71
CA LEU A 128 29.36 -1.57 -34.18
C LEU A 128 30.06 -2.74 -33.46
N VAL A 129 29.69 -2.95 -32.20
CA VAL A 129 30.20 -4.11 -31.45
C VAL A 129 29.44 -5.36 -31.89
N LYS A 130 30.12 -6.23 -32.61
CA LYS A 130 29.55 -7.51 -33.06
C LYS A 130 29.52 -8.49 -31.90
N ASN A 131 28.47 -9.33 -31.88
CA ASN A 131 28.31 -10.42 -30.88
C ASN A 131 28.27 -9.96 -29.42
N PHE A 132 27.77 -8.76 -29.16
CA PHE A 132 27.49 -8.35 -27.80
C PHE A 132 26.24 -9.06 -27.29
N HIS A 133 26.43 -9.95 -26.34
CA HIS A 133 25.33 -10.56 -25.60
C HIS A 133 24.99 -9.62 -24.44
N LYS A 134 23.77 -9.07 -24.45
CA LYS A 134 23.28 -8.22 -23.36
C LYS A 134 23.21 -9.07 -22.10
N PRO A 135 23.78 -8.62 -20.97
CA PRO A 135 23.63 -9.34 -19.73
C PRO A 135 22.15 -9.37 -19.32
N GLN A 136 21.65 -10.56 -18.99
CA GLN A 136 20.31 -10.75 -18.46
C GLN A 136 20.44 -11.08 -16.97
N PRO A 137 20.07 -10.18 -16.09
CA PRO A 137 20.14 -10.43 -14.66
C PRO A 137 19.02 -11.40 -14.23
N ASP A 138 19.39 -12.40 -13.44
CA ASP A 138 18.44 -13.22 -12.70
C ASP A 138 17.87 -12.45 -11.51
N MET A 139 16.75 -12.94 -10.97
CA MET A 139 16.20 -12.40 -9.71
C MET A 139 17.23 -12.54 -8.59
N GLN A 140 17.32 -11.56 -7.72
CA GLN A 140 18.30 -11.48 -6.66
C GLN A 140 17.65 -11.20 -5.30
N LEU A 141 18.25 -11.75 -4.23
CA LEU A 141 17.90 -11.38 -2.86
C LEU A 141 18.71 -10.17 -2.43
N ALA A 142 18.05 -9.29 -1.67
CA ALA A 142 18.67 -8.11 -1.09
C ALA A 142 18.06 -7.82 0.29
N ASP A 143 18.77 -7.08 1.13
CA ASP A 143 18.29 -6.62 2.43
C ASP A 143 17.87 -5.15 2.35
N VAL A 144 16.77 -4.81 3.00
CA VAL A 144 16.28 -3.44 3.07
C VAL A 144 17.14 -2.61 4.02
N ILE A 145 17.66 -1.49 3.52
CA ILE A 145 18.53 -0.59 4.30
C ILE A 145 17.81 0.70 4.69
N ASP A 146 16.87 1.17 3.85
CA ASP A 146 16.12 2.40 4.10
C ASP A 146 14.75 2.31 3.45
N ASN A 147 13.70 2.63 4.20
CA ASN A 147 12.32 2.66 3.73
C ASN A 147 11.65 4.03 3.91
N ASN A 148 12.42 5.05 4.29
CA ASN A 148 11.91 6.41 4.47
C ASN A 148 12.05 7.24 3.20
N ASP A 149 11.25 6.93 2.19
CA ASP A 149 11.26 7.59 0.88
C ASP A 149 10.93 9.09 0.99
N PRO A 150 11.87 10.00 0.66
CA PRO A 150 11.64 11.45 0.76
C PRO A 150 10.55 11.98 -0.18
N LYS A 151 10.15 11.21 -1.19
CA LYS A 151 9.04 11.56 -2.09
C LYS A 151 7.70 10.94 -1.68
N GLY A 152 7.67 10.14 -0.60
CA GLY A 152 6.45 9.49 -0.13
C GLY A 152 5.80 8.52 -1.13
N GLN A 153 6.59 7.93 -2.03
CA GLN A 153 6.12 7.01 -3.07
C GLN A 153 6.18 5.53 -2.66
N GLY A 154 6.57 5.24 -1.42
CA GLY A 154 6.68 3.88 -0.92
C GLY A 154 7.84 3.08 -1.53
N ARG A 155 8.92 3.78 -1.91
CA ARG A 155 10.14 3.17 -2.41
C ARG A 155 11.07 2.81 -1.26
N ILE A 156 11.97 1.86 -1.50
CA ILE A 156 12.98 1.43 -0.53
C ILE A 156 14.37 1.46 -1.16
N LYS A 157 15.39 1.49 -0.31
CA LYS A 157 16.76 1.22 -0.71
C LYS A 157 17.18 -0.14 -0.18
N VAL A 158 17.92 -0.87 -0.99
CA VAL A 158 18.37 -2.22 -0.65
C VAL A 158 19.87 -2.38 -0.83
N LYS A 159 20.43 -3.37 -0.15
CA LYS A 159 21.78 -3.86 -0.32
C LYS A 159 21.72 -5.29 -0.85
N PHE A 160 22.34 -5.53 -1.99
CA PHE A 160 22.46 -6.88 -2.53
C PHE A 160 23.42 -7.76 -1.72
N LYS A 161 23.30 -9.07 -1.84
CA LYS A 161 24.12 -10.04 -1.09
C LYS A 161 25.54 -10.22 -1.66
N TRP A 162 25.81 -9.77 -2.88
CA TRP A 162 27.18 -9.86 -3.43
C TRP A 162 28.06 -8.74 -2.90
N GLU A 163 29.35 -9.01 -2.86
CA GLU A 163 30.35 -8.01 -2.47
C GLU A 163 30.59 -7.04 -3.63
N CYS A 164 30.55 -5.75 -3.33
CA CYS A 164 30.93 -4.68 -4.24
C CYS A 164 32.08 -3.87 -3.63
N LEU A 165 32.82 -3.14 -4.46
CA LEU A 165 33.99 -2.35 -4.06
C LEU A 165 33.61 -0.98 -3.46
N THR A 166 32.36 -0.59 -3.50
CA THR A 166 31.86 0.72 -3.04
C THR A 166 30.60 0.55 -2.21
N ASN A 167 30.08 1.62 -1.62
CA ASN A 167 28.85 1.62 -0.82
C ASN A 167 27.66 1.07 -1.65
N ASP A 168 27.25 -0.14 -1.32
CA ASP A 168 26.45 -1.06 -2.11
C ASP A 168 24.95 -0.85 -1.94
N VAL A 169 24.52 0.36 -1.57
CA VAL A 169 23.12 0.70 -1.40
C VAL A 169 22.56 1.23 -2.72
N THR A 170 21.42 0.70 -3.13
CA THR A 170 20.75 1.12 -4.35
C THR A 170 20.17 2.55 -4.25
N GLU A 171 19.77 3.08 -5.39
CA GLU A 171 18.79 4.16 -5.43
C GLU A 171 17.44 3.70 -4.89
N TRP A 172 16.46 4.61 -4.80
CA TRP A 172 15.10 4.32 -4.36
C TRP A 172 14.36 3.43 -5.36
N LEU A 173 14.10 2.18 -4.98
CA LEU A 173 13.44 1.16 -5.79
C LEU A 173 11.93 1.16 -5.52
N ARG A 174 11.16 0.96 -6.59
CA ARG A 174 9.71 0.74 -6.50
C ARG A 174 9.42 -0.64 -5.91
N VAL A 175 8.38 -0.71 -5.09
CA VAL A 175 7.89 -1.96 -4.49
C VAL A 175 6.58 -2.37 -5.17
N VAL A 176 6.50 -3.63 -5.59
CA VAL A 176 5.27 -4.21 -6.14
C VAL A 176 4.28 -4.43 -4.99
N THR A 177 3.04 -4.08 -5.22
CA THR A 177 1.93 -4.25 -4.28
C THR A 177 0.72 -4.81 -5.02
N PRO A 178 -0.18 -5.56 -4.38
CA PRO A 178 -1.38 -6.08 -5.01
C PRO A 178 -2.29 -5.02 -5.63
N SER A 179 -2.29 -3.81 -5.11
CA SER A 179 -3.06 -2.69 -5.65
C SER A 179 -2.41 -1.36 -5.26
N ALA A 180 -2.23 -0.47 -6.24
CA ALA A 180 -1.71 0.87 -6.04
C ALA A 180 -2.37 1.86 -6.99
N GLY A 181 -2.57 3.08 -6.55
CA GLY A 181 -3.11 4.15 -7.41
C GLY A 181 -3.51 5.40 -6.66
N VAL A 182 -4.23 6.25 -7.36
CA VAL A 182 -4.82 7.48 -6.83
C VAL A 182 -6.32 7.26 -6.61
N GLY A 183 -6.90 7.82 -5.57
CA GLY A 183 -8.33 7.78 -5.26
C GLY A 183 -8.88 9.15 -4.93
N GLU A 184 -10.18 9.26 -4.73
CA GLU A 184 -10.87 10.53 -4.40
C GLU A 184 -10.35 11.18 -3.10
N ARG A 185 -9.83 10.38 -2.16
CA ARG A 185 -9.27 10.86 -0.89
C ARG A 185 -7.77 11.19 -0.94
N GLY A 186 -7.17 11.17 -2.15
CA GLY A 186 -5.75 11.48 -2.35
C GLY A 186 -4.90 10.32 -2.86
N ASN A 187 -3.60 10.42 -2.67
CA ASN A 187 -2.60 9.45 -3.13
C ASN A 187 -2.59 8.18 -2.24
N ASN A 188 -1.87 7.16 -2.69
CA ASN A 188 -1.67 5.89 -1.97
C ASN A 188 -2.94 5.04 -1.76
N ARG A 189 -3.88 5.10 -2.73
CA ARG A 189 -4.98 4.14 -2.76
C ARG A 189 -4.44 2.74 -3.05
N GLY A 190 -4.89 1.76 -2.28
CA GLY A 190 -4.54 0.35 -2.47
C GLY A 190 -3.98 -0.30 -1.22
N TYR A 191 -3.09 -1.26 -1.39
CA TYR A 191 -2.41 -1.95 -0.30
C TYR A 191 -1.02 -1.32 -0.10
N PHE A 192 -0.89 -0.50 0.94
CA PHE A 192 0.34 0.22 1.26
C PHE A 192 1.01 -0.41 2.48
N ALA A 193 1.77 -1.47 2.24
CA ALA A 193 2.65 -2.10 3.21
C ALA A 193 4.04 -2.23 2.58
N ILE A 194 4.99 -1.46 3.07
CA ILE A 194 6.36 -1.39 2.57
C ILE A 194 7.22 -2.30 3.44
N PRO A 195 8.17 -3.05 2.86
CA PRO A 195 9.13 -3.82 3.64
C PRO A 195 9.85 -2.96 4.69
N GLU A 196 10.05 -3.53 5.87
CA GLU A 196 10.76 -2.87 6.96
C GLU A 196 12.29 -2.98 6.76
N ILE A 197 13.03 -2.14 7.47
CA ILE A 197 14.50 -2.22 7.50
C ILE A 197 14.90 -3.60 8.05
N ASP A 198 15.92 -4.20 7.45
CA ASP A 198 16.41 -5.55 7.70
C ASP A 198 15.56 -6.69 7.13
N ASP A 199 14.40 -6.39 6.50
CA ASP A 199 13.67 -7.40 5.75
C ASP A 199 14.49 -7.88 4.55
N GLN A 200 14.38 -9.17 4.23
CA GLN A 200 14.91 -9.73 3.01
C GLN A 200 13.86 -9.62 1.89
N VAL A 201 14.27 -9.09 0.74
CA VAL A 201 13.39 -8.85 -0.41
C VAL A 201 13.92 -9.50 -1.68
N MET A 202 12.99 -9.90 -2.55
CA MET A 202 13.30 -10.39 -3.89
C MET A 202 13.28 -9.23 -4.88
N ILE A 203 14.35 -9.08 -5.65
CA ILE A 203 14.50 -8.07 -6.69
C ILE A 203 14.38 -8.72 -8.06
N ALA A 204 13.50 -8.20 -8.89
CA ALA A 204 13.43 -8.49 -10.32
C ALA A 204 13.92 -7.28 -11.14
N PHE A 205 14.13 -7.49 -12.43
CA PHE A 205 14.65 -6.47 -13.33
C PHE A 205 13.71 -6.30 -14.52
N GLU A 206 13.15 -5.10 -14.68
CA GLU A 206 12.21 -4.81 -15.77
C GLU A 206 12.86 -5.02 -17.13
N GLU A 207 12.21 -5.80 -18.00
CA GLU A 207 12.67 -6.13 -19.35
C GLU A 207 14.09 -6.77 -19.39
N GLY A 208 14.50 -7.43 -18.29
CA GLY A 208 15.85 -7.98 -18.16
C GLY A 208 16.95 -6.90 -18.08
N ASN A 209 16.61 -5.68 -17.68
CA ASN A 209 17.55 -4.58 -17.58
C ASN A 209 18.05 -4.41 -16.15
N ILE A 210 19.33 -4.70 -15.93
CA ILE A 210 19.99 -4.57 -14.62
C ILE A 210 19.89 -3.16 -14.02
N ALA A 211 19.74 -2.13 -14.85
CA ALA A 211 19.57 -0.76 -14.42
C ALA A 211 18.12 -0.41 -13.99
N ARG A 212 17.18 -1.35 -14.09
CA ARG A 212 15.76 -1.14 -13.75
C ARG A 212 15.27 -2.16 -12.73
N PRO A 213 15.86 -2.22 -11.52
CA PRO A 213 15.44 -3.11 -10.46
C PRO A 213 14.08 -2.71 -9.89
N VAL A 214 13.28 -3.72 -9.53
CA VAL A 214 11.98 -3.58 -8.88
C VAL A 214 11.86 -4.61 -7.78
N VAL A 215 11.39 -4.21 -6.60
CA VAL A 215 11.17 -5.08 -5.44
C VAL A 215 9.87 -5.83 -5.63
N MET A 216 9.93 -7.16 -5.66
CA MET A 216 8.77 -8.03 -5.84
C MET A 216 8.01 -8.28 -4.53
N GLY A 217 8.67 -8.22 -3.40
CA GLY A 217 8.12 -8.45 -2.07
C GLY A 217 9.16 -8.99 -1.10
N SER A 218 8.76 -9.15 0.17
CA SER A 218 9.60 -9.72 1.22
C SER A 218 9.59 -11.25 1.17
N VAL A 219 10.67 -11.85 1.64
CA VAL A 219 10.87 -13.30 1.73
C VAL A 219 11.15 -13.67 3.18
N TYR A 220 10.39 -14.60 3.73
CA TYR A 220 10.70 -15.15 5.06
C TYR A 220 12.02 -15.93 5.04
N HIS A 221 12.81 -15.78 6.08
CA HIS A 221 14.05 -16.50 6.28
C HIS A 221 14.16 -17.01 7.75
N SER A 222 15.13 -17.83 8.03
CA SER A 222 15.26 -18.53 9.34
C SER A 222 15.26 -17.62 10.57
N SER A 223 15.67 -16.36 10.43
CA SER A 223 15.69 -15.39 11.53
C SER A 223 14.42 -14.53 11.63
N SER A 224 13.53 -14.60 10.63
CA SER A 224 12.31 -13.78 10.58
C SER A 224 11.02 -14.56 10.89
N VAL A 225 11.14 -15.86 11.20
CA VAL A 225 10.02 -16.74 11.46
C VAL A 225 10.09 -17.27 12.87
N ASP A 226 9.06 -17.02 13.68
CA ASP A 226 8.85 -17.75 14.92
C ASP A 226 8.32 -19.15 14.61
N SER A 227 9.07 -20.15 14.99
CA SER A 227 8.87 -21.54 14.57
C SER A 227 7.65 -22.25 15.16
N SER A 228 6.92 -21.63 16.09
CA SER A 228 5.89 -22.32 16.87
C SER A 228 4.49 -22.41 16.23
N PRO A 229 3.85 -21.34 15.73
CA PRO A 229 2.45 -21.43 15.30
C PRO A 229 2.24 -21.84 13.85
N LEU A 230 3.26 -21.80 13.00
CA LEU A 230 3.09 -21.92 11.54
C LEU A 230 3.15 -23.34 10.99
N ILE A 231 3.45 -24.35 11.84
CA ILE A 231 3.65 -25.74 11.40
C ILE A 231 2.43 -26.31 10.68
N LYS A 232 1.22 -25.90 11.02
CA LYS A 232 -0.03 -26.41 10.42
C LYS A 232 -0.64 -25.47 9.39
N ASN A 233 -0.04 -24.28 9.14
CA ASN A 233 -0.56 -23.26 8.23
C ASN A 233 -2.04 -22.89 8.47
N HIS A 234 -2.53 -22.95 9.70
CA HIS A 234 -3.89 -22.56 10.04
C HIS A 234 -4.03 -21.07 10.37
N LEU A 235 -2.95 -20.40 10.73
CA LEU A 235 -2.94 -18.96 11.00
C LEU A 235 -2.60 -18.16 9.73
N LYS A 236 -3.38 -17.13 9.45
CA LYS A 236 -3.11 -16.09 8.46
C LYS A 236 -3.20 -14.75 9.16
N SER A 237 -2.14 -13.95 9.09
CA SER A 237 -2.07 -12.73 9.87
C SER A 237 -1.42 -11.57 9.12
N ILE A 238 -1.78 -10.37 9.53
CA ILE A 238 -1.09 -9.13 9.23
C ILE A 238 -0.62 -8.58 10.56
N ILE A 239 0.70 -8.51 10.75
CA ILE A 239 1.33 -8.00 11.96
C ILE A 239 2.18 -6.80 11.59
N THR A 240 1.98 -5.68 12.25
CA THR A 240 2.81 -4.49 12.07
C THR A 240 4.03 -4.55 12.98
N ARG A 241 5.06 -3.75 12.69
CA ARG A 241 6.27 -3.65 13.51
C ARG A 241 5.99 -3.33 15.00
N SER A 242 4.93 -2.59 15.29
CA SER A 242 4.52 -2.24 16.65
C SER A 242 3.64 -3.30 17.33
N GLY A 243 3.33 -4.42 16.65
CA GLY A 243 2.54 -5.51 17.22
C GLY A 243 1.03 -5.38 17.07
N HIS A 244 0.52 -4.47 16.21
CA HIS A 244 -0.88 -4.53 15.83
C HIS A 244 -1.14 -5.75 14.95
N LEU A 245 -2.15 -6.53 15.28
CA LEU A 245 -2.43 -7.83 14.67
C LEU A 245 -3.85 -7.88 14.11
N VAL A 246 -3.98 -8.38 12.88
CA VAL A 246 -5.23 -8.95 12.35
C VAL A 246 -4.95 -10.39 11.99
N GLU A 247 -5.65 -11.32 12.62
CA GLU A 247 -5.41 -12.76 12.49
C GLU A 247 -6.69 -13.50 12.15
N PHE A 248 -6.56 -14.49 11.28
CA PHE A 248 -7.58 -15.50 10.95
C PHE A 248 -7.03 -16.84 11.39
N ASP A 249 -7.76 -17.54 12.24
CA ASP A 249 -7.44 -18.89 12.67
C ASP A 249 -8.42 -19.89 12.05
N ASP A 250 -7.88 -20.82 11.25
CA ASP A 250 -8.63 -21.86 10.56
C ASP A 250 -8.58 -23.21 11.33
N ASP A 251 -7.93 -23.28 12.50
CA ASP A 251 -7.91 -24.52 13.30
C ASP A 251 -9.31 -24.84 13.81
N PRO A 252 -9.85 -26.05 13.56
CA PRO A 252 -11.19 -26.44 14.05
C PRO A 252 -11.35 -26.35 15.57
N GLY A 253 -10.24 -26.33 16.32
CA GLY A 253 -10.22 -26.20 17.77
C GLY A 253 -10.40 -24.76 18.27
N SER A 254 -10.00 -23.75 17.46
CA SER A 254 -9.93 -22.33 17.87
C SER A 254 -10.34 -21.35 16.77
N GLN A 255 -11.14 -21.83 15.84
CA GLN A 255 -11.53 -21.08 14.64
C GLN A 255 -12.10 -19.70 14.97
N GLY A 256 -11.53 -18.65 14.37
CA GLY A 256 -11.93 -17.27 14.68
C GLY A 256 -11.18 -16.18 13.94
N ILE A 257 -11.58 -14.95 14.23
CA ILE A 257 -10.93 -13.73 13.74
C ILE A 257 -10.55 -12.86 14.93
N LYS A 258 -9.31 -12.39 15.01
CA LYS A 258 -8.83 -11.56 16.10
C LYS A 258 -8.18 -10.28 15.54
N ILE A 259 -8.60 -9.15 16.08
CA ILE A 259 -7.97 -7.85 15.87
C ILE A 259 -7.50 -7.36 17.23
N THR A 260 -6.22 -7.09 17.38
CA THR A 260 -5.67 -6.65 18.67
C THR A 260 -4.49 -5.70 18.49
N ASP A 261 -4.25 -4.90 19.51
CA ASP A 261 -3.04 -4.11 19.64
C ASP A 261 -2.11 -4.70 20.71
N ILE A 262 -0.94 -4.06 20.90
CA ILE A 262 0.03 -4.47 21.91
C ILE A 262 -0.49 -4.37 23.35
N HIS A 263 -1.49 -3.51 23.59
CA HIS A 263 -2.08 -3.27 24.91
C HIS A 263 -3.31 -4.13 25.19
N GLN A 264 -3.65 -5.09 24.31
CA GLN A 264 -4.79 -6.00 24.47
C GLN A 264 -6.17 -5.32 24.36
N ASN A 265 -6.29 -4.24 23.58
CA ASN A 265 -7.58 -3.85 23.05
C ASN A 265 -7.95 -4.86 21.97
N ILE A 266 -9.08 -5.53 22.12
CA ILE A 266 -9.40 -6.74 21.33
C ILE A 266 -10.79 -6.63 20.70
N ILE A 267 -10.88 -7.03 19.44
CA ILE A 267 -12.11 -7.48 18.81
C ILE A 267 -11.87 -8.95 18.43
N HIS A 268 -12.60 -9.85 19.05
CA HIS A 268 -12.49 -11.29 18.81
C HIS A 268 -13.83 -11.87 18.38
N ILE A 269 -13.86 -12.47 17.21
CA ILE A 269 -14.97 -13.24 16.67
C ILE A 269 -14.60 -14.71 16.84
N ASP A 270 -15.15 -15.36 17.84
CA ASP A 270 -15.00 -16.80 18.09
C ASP A 270 -16.01 -17.55 17.23
N THR A 271 -15.58 -18.05 16.08
CA THR A 271 -16.45 -18.78 15.14
C THR A 271 -16.94 -20.09 15.73
N LYS A 272 -16.09 -20.78 16.49
CA LYS A 272 -16.45 -22.06 17.11
C LYS A 272 -17.49 -21.91 18.21
N GLY A 273 -17.34 -20.89 19.06
CA GLY A 273 -18.28 -20.63 20.16
C GLY A 273 -19.46 -19.75 19.76
N ASN A 274 -19.51 -19.22 18.54
CA ASN A 274 -20.50 -18.23 18.06
C ASN A 274 -20.55 -16.96 18.93
N ASN A 275 -19.38 -16.49 19.39
CA ASN A 275 -19.28 -15.34 20.29
C ASN A 275 -18.55 -14.17 19.63
N ILE A 276 -18.89 -12.97 20.04
CA ILE A 276 -18.12 -11.76 19.73
C ILE A 276 -17.76 -11.06 21.03
N THR A 277 -16.48 -10.81 21.24
CA THR A 277 -15.96 -10.10 22.39
C THR A 277 -15.28 -8.82 21.95
N ILE A 278 -15.62 -7.70 22.57
CA ILE A 278 -14.95 -6.41 22.37
C ILE A 278 -14.43 -5.93 23.72
N THR A 279 -13.14 -5.73 23.81
CA THR A 279 -12.46 -5.29 25.05
C THR A 279 -11.66 -4.02 24.76
N ALA A 280 -11.90 -3.00 25.56
CA ALA A 280 -11.07 -1.80 25.64
C ALA A 280 -10.58 -1.64 27.07
N LEU A 281 -9.28 -1.43 27.27
CA LEU A 281 -8.70 -1.32 28.62
C LEU A 281 -9.03 0.01 29.30
N GLU A 282 -9.21 1.08 28.53
CA GLU A 282 -9.47 2.41 29.06
C GLU A 282 -10.88 2.88 28.66
N ASN A 283 -11.03 3.38 27.48
CA ASN A 283 -12.28 4.02 27.06
C ASN A 283 -12.85 3.37 25.80
N MET A 284 -14.15 3.15 25.81
CA MET A 284 -14.92 2.76 24.65
C MET A 284 -15.98 3.80 24.34
N THR A 285 -15.99 4.35 23.14
CA THR A 285 -16.96 5.34 22.68
C THR A 285 -17.66 4.86 21.42
N LEU A 286 -19.00 4.86 21.45
CA LEU A 286 -19.85 4.51 20.32
C LEU A 286 -20.62 5.75 19.87
N ASN A 287 -20.30 6.30 18.69
CA ASN A 287 -20.97 7.46 18.11
C ASN A 287 -21.75 7.04 16.87
N CYS A 288 -23.05 7.22 16.89
CA CYS A 288 -23.92 6.90 15.76
C CYS A 288 -25.12 7.85 15.70
N LYS A 289 -25.76 7.93 14.55
CA LYS A 289 -27.02 8.64 14.39
C LYS A 289 -28.19 7.86 15.02
N ASN A 290 -28.22 6.56 14.79
CA ASN A 290 -29.26 5.66 15.32
C ASN A 290 -28.59 4.38 15.82
N MET A 291 -28.96 3.90 16.99
CA MET A 291 -28.50 2.65 17.57
C MET A 291 -29.70 1.77 17.94
N GLN A 292 -29.66 0.51 17.55
CA GLN A 292 -30.66 -0.49 17.91
C GLN A 292 -29.96 -1.72 18.47
N ILE A 293 -30.40 -2.18 19.62
CA ILE A 293 -29.89 -3.39 20.28
C ILE A 293 -31.04 -4.38 20.44
N ASN A 294 -30.95 -5.52 19.76
CA ASN A 294 -31.93 -6.62 19.87
C ASN A 294 -31.26 -7.80 20.57
N VAL A 295 -31.76 -8.14 21.74
CA VAL A 295 -31.25 -9.28 22.53
C VAL A 295 -32.37 -10.30 22.69
N GLY A 296 -32.15 -11.54 22.20
CA GLY A 296 -33.18 -12.59 22.22
C GLY A 296 -33.46 -13.16 23.60
N GLU A 297 -32.47 -13.11 24.49
CA GLU A 297 -32.62 -13.71 25.84
C GLU A 297 -32.29 -12.72 26.94
N ASN A 298 -31.02 -12.53 27.27
CA ASN A 298 -30.62 -11.78 28.45
C ASN A 298 -29.66 -10.63 28.10
N MET A 299 -29.89 -9.45 28.64
CA MET A 299 -28.99 -8.31 28.59
C MET A 299 -28.54 -7.93 30.00
N GLY A 300 -27.24 -7.89 30.26
CA GLY A 300 -26.66 -7.43 31.52
C GLY A 300 -25.86 -6.13 31.33
N ILE A 301 -26.07 -5.17 32.22
CA ILE A 301 -25.25 -3.95 32.28
C ILE A 301 -24.69 -3.86 33.69
N GLN A 302 -23.38 -3.85 33.84
CA GLN A 302 -22.70 -3.74 35.12
C GLN A 302 -21.77 -2.51 35.07
N VAL A 303 -21.99 -1.57 36.00
CA VAL A 303 -21.22 -0.32 36.10
C VAL A 303 -20.62 -0.23 37.50
N GLY A 304 -19.28 -0.08 37.57
CA GLY A 304 -18.56 -0.06 38.84
C GLY A 304 -18.68 1.26 39.63
N LYS A 305 -19.01 2.36 38.97
CA LYS A 305 -19.16 3.69 39.61
C LYS A 305 -20.45 4.34 39.19
N ASP A 306 -20.43 5.14 38.14
CA ASP A 306 -21.55 6.01 37.79
C ASP A 306 -22.15 5.61 36.44
N GLN A 307 -23.47 5.53 36.38
CA GLN A 307 -24.23 5.40 35.15
C GLN A 307 -25.11 6.62 34.96
N SER A 308 -25.04 7.26 33.81
CA SER A 308 -25.89 8.37 33.41
C SER A 308 -26.63 8.07 32.11
N THR A 309 -27.93 8.30 32.10
CA THR A 309 -28.77 8.23 30.91
C THR A 309 -29.43 9.57 30.68
N ASN A 310 -29.15 10.22 29.55
CA ASN A 310 -29.72 11.50 29.17
C ASN A 310 -30.47 11.33 27.84
N VAL A 311 -31.78 11.62 27.88
CA VAL A 311 -32.69 11.49 26.72
C VAL A 311 -33.34 12.84 26.46
N GLY A 312 -33.17 13.39 25.25
CA GLY A 312 -33.67 14.72 24.89
C GLY A 312 -35.20 14.81 24.81
N ASP A 313 -35.86 13.75 24.35
CA ASP A 313 -37.32 13.76 24.17
C ASP A 313 -38.00 12.73 25.08
N ASN A 314 -38.14 11.50 24.64
CA ASN A 314 -38.95 10.50 25.34
C ASN A 314 -38.16 9.24 25.70
N GLN A 315 -38.31 8.77 26.91
CA GLN A 315 -37.85 7.44 27.33
C GLN A 315 -39.08 6.58 27.69
N THR A 316 -39.16 5.39 27.12
CA THR A 316 -40.21 4.41 27.43
C THR A 316 -39.57 3.12 27.96
N ILE A 317 -40.05 2.65 29.10
CA ILE A 317 -39.67 1.37 29.69
C ILE A 317 -40.92 0.51 29.77
N SER A 318 -40.91 -0.65 29.14
CA SER A 318 -42.02 -1.62 29.18
C SER A 318 -41.47 -2.98 29.60
N VAL A 319 -41.99 -3.53 30.66
CA VAL A 319 -41.52 -4.80 31.23
C VAL A 319 -42.72 -5.71 31.44
N GLY A 320 -42.64 -6.94 30.95
CA GLY A 320 -43.75 -7.92 30.98
C GLY A 320 -44.02 -8.52 32.38
N LYS A 321 -43.05 -8.41 33.32
CA LYS A 321 -43.24 -8.95 34.68
C LYS A 321 -42.87 -7.88 35.72
N ASP A 322 -41.67 -7.89 36.25
CA ASP A 322 -41.30 -7.14 37.41
C ASP A 322 -40.24 -6.07 37.09
N ILE A 323 -40.37 -4.88 37.65
CA ILE A 323 -39.36 -3.83 37.76
C ILE A 323 -38.94 -3.72 39.22
N ASN A 324 -37.71 -4.04 39.55
CA ASN A 324 -37.14 -3.89 40.87
C ASN A 324 -36.12 -2.76 40.88
N THR A 325 -36.39 -1.71 41.66
CA THR A 325 -35.47 -0.58 41.82
C THR A 325 -35.05 -0.47 43.28
N SER A 326 -33.76 -0.46 43.55
CA SER A 326 -33.21 -0.33 44.89
C SER A 326 -32.09 0.71 44.89
N ALA A 327 -32.14 1.64 45.80
CA ALA A 327 -31.10 2.63 46.04
C ALA A 327 -30.57 2.49 47.47
N GLY A 328 -29.25 2.36 47.63
CA GLY A 328 -28.63 2.25 48.96
C GLY A 328 -28.67 3.53 49.75
N ASN A 329 -28.94 4.65 49.13
CA ASN A 329 -29.04 5.96 49.77
C ASN A 329 -30.33 6.68 49.33
N ASN A 330 -30.30 7.53 48.36
CA ASN A 330 -31.47 8.33 47.98
C ASN A 330 -32.09 7.85 46.66
N PHE A 331 -33.38 7.83 46.58
CA PHE A 331 -34.16 7.72 45.37
C PHE A 331 -34.98 8.97 45.16
N SER A 332 -34.82 9.68 44.07
CA SER A 332 -35.57 10.91 43.76
C SER A 332 -36.32 10.75 42.43
N LEU A 333 -37.58 11.08 42.45
CA LEU A 333 -38.42 11.13 41.25
C LEU A 333 -39.02 12.55 41.16
N THR A 334 -38.77 13.24 40.06
CA THR A 334 -39.27 14.62 39.85
C THR A 334 -39.90 14.71 38.47
N ALA A 335 -41.10 15.25 38.39
CA ALA A 335 -41.76 15.58 37.13
C ALA A 335 -42.29 17.03 37.22
N THR A 336 -42.19 17.78 36.14
CA THR A 336 -42.81 19.12 36.02
C THR A 336 -44.30 19.06 35.69
N GLY A 337 -44.74 17.95 35.12
CA GLY A 337 -46.14 17.61 34.87
C GLY A 337 -46.64 16.57 35.86
N ASP A 338 -47.45 15.64 35.39
CA ASP A 338 -48.13 14.66 36.22
C ASP A 338 -47.28 13.41 36.52
N ILE A 339 -47.42 12.87 37.70
CA ILE A 339 -47.00 11.52 38.06
C ILE A 339 -48.28 10.69 38.23
N GLN A 340 -48.47 9.67 37.39
CA GLN A 340 -49.61 8.76 37.46
C GLN A 340 -49.13 7.37 37.90
N GLU A 341 -49.75 6.85 38.91
CA GLU A 341 -49.52 5.48 39.40
C GLU A 341 -50.85 4.71 39.40
N ASN A 342 -50.86 3.53 38.82
CA ASN A 342 -52.01 2.64 38.80
C ASN A 342 -51.56 1.23 39.20
N SER A 343 -52.09 0.70 40.24
CA SER A 343 -51.74 -0.61 40.79
C SER A 343 -52.90 -1.21 41.56
N ASP A 344 -52.93 -2.53 41.69
CA ASP A 344 -53.90 -3.24 42.55
C ASP A 344 -53.63 -2.91 44.05
N ASN A 345 -52.34 -2.93 44.43
CA ASN A 345 -51.94 -2.67 45.82
C ASN A 345 -50.76 -1.72 45.85
N ARG A 346 -50.77 -0.78 46.76
CA ARG A 346 -49.65 0.11 47.06
C ARG A 346 -49.30 0.05 48.54
N THR A 347 -48.08 -0.24 48.88
CA THR A 347 -47.57 -0.25 50.24
C THR A 347 -46.44 0.79 50.36
N GLU A 348 -46.56 1.73 51.27
CA GLU A 348 -45.53 2.69 51.64
C GLU A 348 -45.12 2.47 53.10
N MET A 349 -43.84 2.27 53.33
CA MET A 349 -43.27 2.14 54.67
C MET A 349 -42.20 3.19 54.87
N VAL A 350 -42.47 4.16 55.76
CA VAL A 350 -41.55 5.25 56.06
C VAL A 350 -41.21 5.21 57.54
N SER A 351 -39.93 5.06 57.87
CA SER A 351 -39.47 4.87 59.26
C SER A 351 -39.27 6.13 60.02
N LYS A 352 -39.26 7.32 59.39
CA LYS A 352 -39.10 8.62 60.05
C LYS A 352 -40.26 9.55 59.67
N ASP A 353 -39.99 10.45 58.71
CA ASP A 353 -40.95 11.52 58.40
C ASP A 353 -41.63 11.25 57.07
N PHE A 354 -42.93 11.31 57.01
CA PHE A 354 -43.73 11.26 55.79
C PHE A 354 -44.41 12.62 55.59
N LEU A 355 -43.94 13.38 54.59
CA LEU A 355 -44.51 14.72 54.30
C LEU A 355 -45.24 14.67 52.96
N ARG A 356 -46.51 15.08 52.96
CA ARG A 356 -47.31 15.26 51.75
C ARG A 356 -47.78 16.68 51.67
N HIS A 357 -47.49 17.38 50.60
CA HIS A 357 -47.92 18.75 50.38
C HIS A 357 -48.62 18.86 49.03
N SER A 358 -49.84 19.39 48.99
CA SER A 358 -50.60 19.54 47.74
C SER A 358 -51.64 20.70 47.95
N GLU A 359 -52.10 21.31 46.89
CA GLU A 359 -53.24 22.27 46.96
C GLU A 359 -54.55 21.56 47.34
N THR A 360 -54.77 20.38 46.80
CA THR A 360 -55.91 19.51 47.07
C THR A 360 -55.46 18.07 47.26
N SER A 361 -55.99 17.43 48.29
CA SER A 361 -55.77 15.98 48.46
C SER A 361 -57.18 15.33 48.63
N ASN A 362 -57.46 14.37 47.72
CA ASN A 362 -58.68 13.60 47.76
C ASN A 362 -58.33 12.13 47.98
N GLU A 363 -58.85 11.52 48.99
CA GLU A 363 -58.77 10.12 49.30
C GLU A 363 -60.14 9.46 49.24
N LEU A 364 -60.27 8.44 48.41
CA LEU A 364 -61.50 7.65 48.26
C LEU A 364 -61.22 6.20 48.50
N ALA A 365 -61.76 5.61 49.48
CA ALA A 365 -61.62 4.17 49.78
C ALA A 365 -62.91 3.65 50.41
N SER A 366 -63.15 2.37 50.39
CA SER A 366 -64.19 1.67 51.05
C SER A 366 -64.07 1.80 52.60
N GLU A 367 -62.85 1.81 53.10
CA GLU A 367 -62.52 1.99 54.49
C GLU A 367 -61.19 2.79 54.60
N ILE A 368 -61.13 3.78 55.41
CA ILE A 368 -59.97 4.55 55.77
C ILE A 368 -59.74 4.46 57.29
N SER A 369 -58.66 3.90 57.69
CA SER A 369 -58.23 3.82 59.08
C SER A 369 -56.97 4.66 59.30
N VAL A 370 -56.99 5.63 60.14
CA VAL A 370 -55.85 6.46 60.55
C VAL A 370 -55.56 6.24 62.00
N PHE A 371 -54.38 5.79 62.33
CA PHE A 371 -54.07 5.43 63.73
C PHE A 371 -52.69 5.99 64.13
N SER A 372 -52.60 6.62 65.30
CA SER A 372 -51.33 7.04 65.91
C SER A 372 -51.07 6.20 67.16
N GLU A 373 -49.94 5.49 67.18
CA GLU A 373 -49.60 4.56 68.26
C GLU A 373 -49.14 5.20 69.53
N ARG A 374 -48.50 6.36 69.50
CA ARG A 374 -47.80 6.93 70.64
C ARG A 374 -48.16 8.38 70.97
N GLU A 375 -48.40 9.17 69.96
CA GLU A 375 -48.60 10.60 70.08
C GLU A 375 -50.01 11.00 69.60
N ASN A 376 -50.35 12.28 69.80
CA ASN A 376 -51.67 12.81 69.41
C ASN A 376 -51.76 12.87 67.85
N MET A 377 -52.93 12.55 67.33
CA MET A 377 -53.32 12.88 66.00
C MET A 377 -53.98 14.26 65.97
N THR A 378 -53.41 15.21 65.20
CA THR A 378 -53.95 16.56 65.11
C THR A 378 -54.54 16.82 63.74
N LEU A 379 -55.77 17.18 63.63
CA LEU A 379 -56.41 17.68 62.42
C LEU A 379 -56.65 19.21 62.61
N GLN A 380 -56.04 20.01 61.72
CA GLN A 380 -56.14 21.45 61.81
C GLN A 380 -56.46 22.04 60.42
N SER A 381 -57.38 22.98 60.41
CA SER A 381 -57.76 23.74 59.22
C SER A 381 -57.68 25.23 59.51
N GLY A 382 -57.28 26.03 58.54
CA GLY A 382 -57.36 27.51 58.63
C GLY A 382 -58.80 28.08 58.55
N LYS A 383 -59.76 27.24 58.21
CA LYS A 383 -61.18 27.61 58.12
C LYS A 383 -62.07 26.66 58.90
N ILE A 384 -62.53 25.57 58.30
CA ILE A 384 -63.46 24.63 58.87
C ILE A 384 -62.94 23.21 58.72
N VAL A 385 -63.12 22.37 59.71
CA VAL A 385 -63.01 20.92 59.64
C VAL A 385 -64.44 20.39 59.70
N GLU A 386 -64.88 19.79 58.61
CA GLU A 386 -66.20 19.16 58.55
C GLU A 386 -66.01 17.61 58.52
N ILE A 387 -66.68 16.98 59.42
CA ILE A 387 -66.74 15.51 59.50
C ILE A 387 -68.16 15.09 59.33
N ASN A 388 -68.50 14.51 58.19
CA ASN A 388 -69.82 14.07 57.84
C ASN A 388 -69.94 12.56 57.79
N SER A 389 -70.96 11.99 58.31
CA SER A 389 -71.26 10.57 58.25
C SER A 389 -72.72 10.32 57.91
N ALA A 390 -73.02 9.37 57.09
CA ALA A 390 -74.39 8.96 56.75
C ALA A 390 -75.12 8.32 57.90
N GLU A 391 -74.41 7.78 58.91
CA GLU A 391 -75.00 7.14 60.07
C GLU A 391 -74.76 8.01 61.38
N LYS A 392 -73.94 7.52 62.27
CA LYS A 392 -73.59 8.24 63.49
C LYS A 392 -72.08 8.50 63.57
N SER A 393 -71.72 9.78 63.78
CA SER A 393 -70.38 10.14 64.19
C SER A 393 -70.22 9.98 65.70
N LYS A 394 -69.22 9.20 66.13
CA LYS A 394 -68.75 9.16 67.51
C LYS A 394 -67.46 9.94 67.61
N LEU A 395 -67.53 11.12 68.18
CA LEU A 395 -66.39 11.91 68.61
C LEU A 395 -66.26 11.72 70.11
N PHE A 396 -65.11 11.28 70.58
CA PHE A 396 -64.82 11.13 72.00
C PHE A 396 -63.92 12.23 72.48
#